data_640dde33a2854d214737f5077434e916
#
_entry.id   640dde33a2854d214737f5077434e916
#
_cell.length_a   1.000
_cell.length_b   1.000
_cell.length_c   1.000
_cell.angle_alpha   90.00
_cell.angle_beta   90.00
_cell.angle_gamma   90.00
#
_symmetry.space_group_name_H-M   'P 1'
#
loop_
_entity.id
_entity.type
_entity.pdbx_description
1 polymer ?
#
loop_
_entity_poly.entity_id
_entity_poly.type
_entity_poly.pdbx_seq_one_letter_code
_entity_poly.pdbx_strand_id
1 'polypeptide(L)'
;GNKVNLPKTYVSFIEAMKGKHPDKRLVMNAVSSYGASQIAGTGKVDFLYNEVWGDEADFTDLYTILKANHQYGNQALKTVFAAYMNYEKGSGEFNMPGILLTAAVMFALGGSHLELGGDHMLCSEYFPNTRLQMSDALKTAVVRYYDFMTAYQNLLRDGGEEEKLTLVCTDASKNLNLNTWPPQKSAITSFARRVNGKQVVHLLNFLSANSLSWRDLNG
;
A
#
# COMPACT_ATOMS: atom_id res chain seq x y z
N GLY A 1 8.66 -21.05 31.32
CA GLY A 1 8.64 -21.42 29.90
C GLY A 1 9.70 -20.66 29.11
N ASN A 2 10.35 -21.30 28.17
CA ASN A 2 11.34 -20.66 27.31
C ASN A 2 10.68 -19.57 26.47
N LYS A 3 11.15 -18.34 26.55
CA LYS A 3 10.71 -17.25 25.69
C LYS A 3 11.25 -17.50 24.28
N VAL A 4 10.37 -17.74 23.33
CA VAL A 4 10.72 -17.87 21.90
C VAL A 4 10.90 -16.47 21.32
N ASN A 5 12.03 -16.24 20.66
CA ASN A 5 12.25 -15.01 19.88
C ASN A 5 11.74 -15.24 18.45
N LEU A 6 10.48 -14.90 18.20
CA LEU A 6 9.84 -15.13 16.90
C LEU A 6 10.59 -14.55 15.71
N PRO A 7 11.11 -13.30 15.74
CA PRO A 7 11.88 -12.77 14.61
C PRO A 7 13.10 -13.61 14.23
N LYS A 8 13.81 -14.15 15.22
CA LYS A 8 14.93 -15.08 14.96
C LYS A 8 14.44 -16.41 14.38
N THR A 9 13.30 -16.89 14.85
CA THR A 9 12.68 -18.11 14.31
C THR A 9 12.26 -17.92 12.85
N TYR A 10 11.76 -16.75 12.48
CA TYR A 10 11.44 -16.42 11.08
C TYR A 10 12.68 -16.52 10.18
N VAL A 11 13.81 -15.98 10.61
CA VAL A 11 15.08 -16.07 9.86
C VAL A 11 15.43 -17.53 9.61
N SER A 12 15.51 -18.33 10.67
CA SER A 12 15.87 -19.76 10.55
C SER A 12 14.89 -20.54 9.67
N PHE A 13 13.60 -20.24 9.75
CA PHE A 13 12.57 -20.85 8.93
C PHE A 13 12.75 -20.49 7.45
N ILE A 14 12.92 -19.19 7.12
CA ILE A 14 13.11 -18.72 5.75
C ILE A 14 14.37 -19.33 5.14
N GLU A 15 15.47 -19.38 5.88
CA GLU A 15 16.73 -19.97 5.42
C GLU A 15 16.57 -21.47 5.15
N ALA A 16 15.92 -22.21 6.05
CA ALA A 16 15.65 -23.64 5.87
C ALA A 16 14.74 -23.91 4.66
N MET A 17 13.69 -23.09 4.47
CA MET A 17 12.78 -23.22 3.33
C MET A 17 13.49 -22.91 2.02
N LYS A 18 14.30 -21.85 1.96
CA LYS A 18 15.05 -21.51 0.75
C LYS A 18 16.13 -22.55 0.44
N GLY A 19 16.75 -23.15 1.46
CA GLY A 19 17.69 -24.24 1.30
C GLY A 19 17.06 -25.50 0.70
N LYS A 20 15.82 -25.84 1.09
CA LYS A 20 15.06 -26.96 0.55
C LYS A 20 14.44 -26.69 -0.82
N HIS A 21 14.12 -25.44 -1.10
CA HIS A 21 13.41 -25.02 -2.32
C HIS A 21 14.10 -23.82 -2.97
N PRO A 22 15.33 -23.98 -3.49
CA PRO A 22 16.13 -22.87 -3.99
C PRO A 22 15.47 -22.12 -5.16
N ASP A 23 14.68 -22.83 -5.97
CA ASP A 23 14.01 -22.27 -7.16
C ASP A 23 12.69 -21.58 -6.85
N LYS A 24 12.19 -21.70 -5.62
CA LYS A 24 10.90 -21.09 -5.26
C LYS A 24 11.08 -19.65 -4.80
N ARG A 25 10.16 -18.81 -5.21
CA ARG A 25 10.00 -17.48 -4.63
C ARG A 25 9.39 -17.62 -3.25
N LEU A 26 9.90 -16.84 -2.31
CA LEU A 26 9.40 -16.84 -0.94
C LEU A 26 8.86 -15.48 -0.56
N VAL A 27 7.77 -15.52 0.18
CA VAL A 27 7.20 -14.38 0.89
C VAL A 27 6.76 -14.87 2.27
N MET A 28 6.80 -14.01 3.24
CA MET A 28 6.32 -14.33 4.59
C MET A 28 5.39 -13.23 5.08
N ASN A 29 4.18 -13.63 5.50
CA ASN A 29 3.29 -12.77 6.24
C ASN A 29 3.69 -12.81 7.73
N ALA A 30 4.12 -11.68 8.24
CA ALA A 30 4.52 -11.52 9.64
C ALA A 30 3.51 -10.69 10.45
N VAL A 31 2.30 -10.53 9.95
CA VAL A 31 1.21 -9.69 10.49
C VAL A 31 1.70 -8.28 10.89
N SER A 32 1.06 -7.25 10.39
CA SER A 32 1.57 -5.87 10.47
C SER A 32 3.00 -5.78 9.92
N SER A 33 3.90 -5.16 10.64
CA SER A 33 5.33 -5.06 10.27
C SER A 33 6.24 -5.89 11.19
N TYR A 34 5.66 -6.86 11.94
CA TYR A 34 6.41 -7.61 12.95
C TYR A 34 7.50 -8.48 12.31
N GLY A 35 8.74 -8.25 12.73
CA GLY A 35 9.88 -8.98 12.19
C GLY A 35 10.30 -8.61 10.75
N ALA A 36 9.71 -7.58 10.15
CA ALA A 36 9.98 -7.19 8.77
C ALA A 36 11.48 -6.94 8.49
N SER A 37 12.18 -6.29 9.40
CA SER A 37 13.63 -6.04 9.27
C SER A 37 14.45 -7.33 9.25
N GLN A 38 14.10 -8.30 10.10
CA GLN A 38 14.78 -9.60 10.18
C GLN A 38 14.47 -10.45 8.93
N ILE A 39 13.21 -10.45 8.48
CA ILE A 39 12.79 -11.12 7.25
C ILE A 39 13.54 -10.56 6.04
N ALA A 40 13.55 -9.23 5.89
CA ALA A 40 14.28 -8.55 4.83
C ALA A 40 15.79 -8.85 4.87
N GLY A 41 16.37 -8.84 6.09
CA GLY A 41 17.78 -9.11 6.33
C GLY A 41 18.26 -10.48 5.91
N THR A 42 17.35 -11.46 5.72
CA THR A 42 17.73 -12.77 5.16
C THR A 42 18.19 -12.70 3.70
N GLY A 43 17.72 -11.69 2.95
CA GLY A 43 17.94 -11.61 1.50
C GLY A 43 17.32 -12.78 0.72
N LYS A 44 16.35 -13.51 1.31
CA LYS A 44 15.76 -14.72 0.75
C LYS A 44 14.28 -14.59 0.39
N VAL A 45 13.67 -13.45 0.70
CA VAL A 45 12.29 -13.13 0.31
C VAL A 45 12.29 -12.24 -0.94
N ASP A 46 11.26 -12.37 -1.76
CA ASP A 46 11.14 -11.65 -3.03
C ASP A 46 10.48 -10.27 -2.86
N PHE A 47 9.66 -10.11 -1.84
CA PHE A 47 9.04 -8.83 -1.45
C PHE A 47 8.62 -8.90 0.02
N LEU A 48 8.32 -7.74 0.59
CA LEU A 48 7.76 -7.64 1.94
C LEU A 48 6.24 -7.54 1.86
N TYR A 49 5.59 -8.43 2.58
CA TYR A 49 4.14 -8.49 2.70
C TYR A 49 3.74 -7.94 4.08
N ASN A 50 2.89 -6.92 4.07
CA ASN A 50 2.39 -6.31 5.30
C ASN A 50 0.87 -6.44 5.35
N GLU A 51 0.41 -7.22 6.30
CA GLU A 51 -1.02 -7.30 6.63
C GLU A 51 -1.35 -6.19 7.62
N VAL A 52 -2.03 -5.14 7.14
CA VAL A 52 -2.20 -3.88 7.89
C VAL A 52 -3.49 -3.92 8.70
N TRP A 53 -3.37 -3.71 9.98
CA TRP A 53 -4.46 -3.78 10.97
C TRP A 53 -4.72 -2.44 11.67
N GLY A 54 -5.55 -2.48 12.74
CA GLY A 54 -6.18 -1.33 13.35
C GLY A 54 -5.30 -0.18 13.80
N ASP A 55 -4.07 -0.48 14.18
CA ASP A 55 -3.16 0.54 14.70
C ASP A 55 -2.53 1.40 13.59
N GLU A 56 -2.52 0.90 12.35
CA GLU A 56 -2.03 1.62 11.18
C GLU A 56 -3.22 2.11 10.34
N ALA A 57 -3.92 3.13 10.80
CA ALA A 57 -5.22 3.55 10.26
C ALA A 57 -5.14 4.63 9.17
N ASP A 58 -4.12 5.47 9.19
CA ASP A 58 -4.02 6.64 8.32
C ASP A 58 -3.11 6.41 7.11
N PHE A 59 -3.27 7.23 6.06
CA PHE A 59 -2.38 7.18 4.89
C PHE A 59 -0.91 7.41 5.25
N THR A 60 -0.62 8.15 6.31
CA THR A 60 0.75 8.36 6.81
C THR A 60 1.35 7.11 7.40
N ASP A 61 0.55 6.18 7.92
CA ASP A 61 1.04 4.90 8.44
C ASP A 61 1.52 4.01 7.28
N LEU A 62 0.76 3.96 6.18
CA LEU A 62 1.19 3.25 4.97
C LEU A 62 2.54 3.77 4.46
N TYR A 63 2.71 5.10 4.46
CA TYR A 63 3.98 5.72 4.08
C TYR A 63 5.12 5.34 5.02
N THR A 64 4.88 5.31 6.32
CA THR A 64 5.86 4.93 7.34
C THR A 64 6.32 3.49 7.14
N ILE A 65 5.38 2.56 6.89
CA ILE A 65 5.69 1.15 6.60
C ILE A 65 6.55 1.05 5.34
N LEU A 66 6.16 1.74 4.26
CA LEU A 66 6.92 1.73 3.00
C LEU A 66 8.35 2.22 3.17
N LYS A 67 8.53 3.33 3.89
CA LYS A 67 9.88 3.86 4.18
C LYS A 67 10.72 2.87 4.99
N ALA A 68 10.14 2.28 6.01
CA ALA A 68 10.84 1.28 6.84
C ALA A 68 11.24 0.06 5.99
N ASN A 69 10.33 -0.46 5.18
CA ASN A 69 10.60 -1.60 4.30
C ASN A 69 11.69 -1.31 3.26
N HIS A 70 11.70 -0.11 2.69
CA HIS A 70 12.77 0.34 1.79
C HIS A 70 14.14 0.29 2.47
N GLN A 71 14.21 0.76 3.73
CA GLN A 71 15.46 0.73 4.51
C GLN A 71 15.89 -0.70 4.83
N TYR A 72 14.95 -1.55 5.26
CA TYR A 72 15.25 -2.95 5.61
C TYR A 72 15.74 -3.77 4.43
N GLY A 73 15.20 -3.54 3.26
CA GLY A 73 15.52 -4.28 2.02
C GLY A 73 16.59 -3.62 1.15
N ASN A 74 17.35 -2.65 1.66
CA ASN A 74 18.32 -1.87 0.87
C ASN A 74 17.70 -1.32 -0.43
N GLN A 75 16.46 -0.87 -0.37
CA GLN A 75 15.66 -0.35 -1.48
C GLN A 75 15.31 -1.38 -2.58
N ALA A 76 15.77 -2.62 -2.45
CA ALA A 76 15.53 -3.66 -3.47
C ALA A 76 14.17 -4.33 -3.29
N LEU A 77 13.72 -4.56 -2.05
CA LEU A 77 12.46 -5.23 -1.77
C LEU A 77 11.28 -4.28 -1.93
N LYS A 78 10.25 -4.78 -2.62
CA LYS A 78 8.99 -4.07 -2.82
C LYS A 78 8.02 -4.41 -1.69
N THR A 79 7.03 -3.54 -1.47
CA THR A 79 6.00 -3.73 -0.44
C THR A 79 4.67 -4.06 -1.07
N VAL A 80 4.03 -5.10 -0.57
CA VAL A 80 2.66 -5.48 -0.88
C VAL A 80 1.84 -5.36 0.40
N PHE A 81 0.79 -4.55 0.37
CA PHE A 81 -0.15 -4.42 1.46
C PHE A 81 -1.33 -5.35 1.29
N ALA A 82 -1.60 -6.17 2.29
CA ALA A 82 -2.90 -6.77 2.51
C ALA A 82 -3.68 -5.84 3.44
N ALA A 83 -4.50 -4.98 2.87
CA ALA A 83 -5.14 -3.87 3.56
C ALA A 83 -6.67 -4.04 3.52
N TYR A 84 -7.24 -4.28 4.69
CA TYR A 84 -8.67 -4.55 4.86
C TYR A 84 -9.46 -3.24 4.88
N MET A 85 -10.23 -3.01 3.83
CA MET A 85 -11.06 -1.81 3.68
C MET A 85 -12.54 -2.09 3.95
N ASN A 86 -13.29 -1.04 4.26
CA ASN A 86 -14.71 -1.08 4.60
C ASN A 86 -15.01 -2.14 5.70
N TYR A 87 -14.14 -2.20 6.68
CA TYR A 87 -14.12 -3.25 7.70
C TYR A 87 -15.41 -3.31 8.52
N GLU A 88 -16.04 -2.17 8.78
CA GLU A 88 -17.27 -2.05 9.56
C GLU A 88 -18.54 -2.10 8.70
N LYS A 89 -18.41 -2.07 7.37
CA LYS A 89 -19.53 -2.17 6.46
C LYS A 89 -20.02 -3.61 6.36
N GLY A 90 -21.17 -3.88 6.94
CA GLY A 90 -21.67 -5.24 7.10
C GLY A 90 -22.14 -5.94 5.83
N SER A 91 -22.60 -5.18 4.79
CA SER A 91 -23.14 -5.75 3.55
C SER A 91 -23.27 -4.70 2.44
N GLY A 92 -23.61 -5.15 1.23
CA GLY A 92 -23.78 -4.30 0.05
C GLY A 92 -22.54 -4.23 -0.82
N GLU A 93 -22.22 -3.07 -1.36
CA GLU A 93 -21.07 -2.88 -2.23
C GLU A 93 -19.94 -2.12 -1.51
N PHE A 94 -18.71 -2.44 -1.89
CA PHE A 94 -17.55 -1.64 -1.48
C PHE A 94 -17.67 -0.19 -1.95
N ASN A 95 -17.15 0.73 -1.17
CA ASN A 95 -17.08 2.14 -1.54
C ASN A 95 -16.00 2.36 -2.61
N MET A 96 -16.41 2.40 -3.86
CA MET A 96 -15.47 2.52 -4.99
C MET A 96 -14.53 3.73 -4.88
N PRO A 97 -14.96 4.96 -4.56
CA PRO A 97 -14.02 6.09 -4.41
C PRO A 97 -12.94 5.85 -3.35
N GLY A 98 -13.32 5.28 -2.20
CA GLY A 98 -12.37 4.97 -1.12
C GLY A 98 -11.34 3.94 -1.55
N ILE A 99 -11.78 2.83 -2.15
CA ILE A 99 -10.90 1.77 -2.68
C ILE A 99 -9.89 2.35 -3.68
N LEU A 100 -10.38 3.11 -4.66
CA LEU A 100 -9.52 3.65 -5.70
C LEU A 100 -8.55 4.71 -5.18
N LEU A 101 -8.96 5.56 -4.24
CA LEU A 101 -8.07 6.53 -3.61
C LEU A 101 -6.96 5.83 -2.83
N THR A 102 -7.31 4.82 -2.04
CA THR A 102 -6.31 4.06 -1.26
C THR A 102 -5.31 3.34 -2.17
N ALA A 103 -5.78 2.67 -3.22
CA ALA A 103 -4.91 2.05 -4.22
C ALA A 103 -3.99 3.08 -4.91
N ALA A 104 -4.55 4.25 -5.30
CA ALA A 104 -3.78 5.33 -5.92
C ALA A 104 -2.68 5.88 -5.00
N VAL A 105 -2.99 6.04 -3.71
CA VAL A 105 -1.99 6.47 -2.71
C VAL A 105 -0.89 5.42 -2.56
N MET A 106 -1.24 4.15 -2.41
CA MET A 106 -0.25 3.06 -2.30
C MET A 106 0.66 3.03 -3.54
N PHE A 107 0.11 3.15 -4.74
CA PHE A 107 0.90 3.15 -5.98
C PHE A 107 1.80 4.38 -6.08
N ALA A 108 1.31 5.57 -5.74
CA ALA A 108 2.11 6.79 -5.72
C ALA A 108 3.30 6.67 -4.76
N LEU A 109 3.09 6.03 -3.61
CA LEU A 109 4.13 5.79 -2.61
C LEU A 109 5.09 4.65 -3.00
N GLY A 110 4.78 3.86 -4.04
CA GLY A 110 5.62 2.76 -4.52
C GLY A 110 5.28 1.40 -3.92
N GLY A 111 4.12 1.26 -3.29
CA GLY A 111 3.57 -0.02 -2.82
C GLY A 111 2.61 -0.66 -3.82
N SER A 112 2.09 -1.82 -3.44
CA SER A 112 1.01 -2.50 -4.14
C SER A 112 -0.05 -2.92 -3.14
N HIS A 113 -1.31 -2.89 -3.55
CA HIS A 113 -2.44 -3.34 -2.74
C HIS A 113 -2.82 -4.75 -3.17
N LEU A 114 -2.84 -5.68 -2.23
CA LEU A 114 -3.34 -7.03 -2.49
C LEU A 114 -4.86 -7.05 -2.33
N GLU A 115 -5.53 -7.55 -3.35
CA GLU A 115 -6.97 -7.75 -3.38
C GLU A 115 -7.28 -9.22 -3.68
N LEU A 116 -8.36 -9.73 -3.11
CA LEU A 116 -8.81 -11.08 -3.38
C LEU A 116 -9.56 -11.14 -4.70
N GLY A 117 -9.44 -12.28 -5.38
CA GLY A 117 -10.13 -12.51 -6.65
C GLY A 117 -11.65 -12.62 -6.53
N GLY A 118 -12.32 -12.67 -7.67
CA GLY A 118 -13.76 -12.75 -7.76
C GLY A 118 -14.45 -11.43 -7.42
N ASP A 119 -15.58 -11.53 -6.73
CA ASP A 119 -16.42 -10.38 -6.41
C ASP A 119 -16.12 -9.78 -5.03
N HIS A 120 -15.21 -10.38 -4.31
CA HIS A 120 -14.88 -10.02 -2.92
C HIS A 120 -13.45 -9.48 -2.84
N MET A 121 -13.27 -8.50 -1.97
CA MET A 121 -11.98 -7.90 -1.66
C MET A 121 -11.62 -8.16 -0.20
N LEU A 122 -10.40 -7.82 0.20
CA LEU A 122 -10.01 -7.80 1.60
C LEU A 122 -10.87 -6.81 2.39
N CYS A 123 -11.65 -7.31 3.32
CA CYS A 123 -12.53 -6.50 4.17
C CYS A 123 -12.38 -6.88 5.67
N SER A 124 -13.44 -7.38 6.30
CA SER A 124 -13.44 -7.65 7.75
C SER A 124 -12.93 -9.03 8.17
N GLU A 125 -12.59 -9.89 7.25
CA GLU A 125 -12.26 -11.28 7.55
C GLU A 125 -11.10 -11.78 6.70
N TYR A 126 -10.43 -12.83 7.15
CA TYR A 126 -9.40 -13.55 6.39
C TYR A 126 -9.91 -14.06 5.05
N PHE A 127 -11.16 -14.48 5.04
CA PHE A 127 -11.85 -14.91 3.85
C PHE A 127 -12.79 -13.81 3.40
N PRO A 128 -13.05 -13.71 2.09
CA PRO A 128 -13.94 -12.69 1.59
C PRO A 128 -15.27 -12.70 2.33
N ASN A 129 -15.70 -11.55 2.80
CA ASN A 129 -17.04 -11.40 3.34
C ASN A 129 -18.03 -11.48 2.19
N THR A 130 -18.82 -12.56 2.12
CA THR A 130 -19.76 -12.80 1.03
C THR A 130 -20.94 -11.83 0.99
N ARG A 131 -21.13 -11.01 2.02
CA ARG A 131 -22.17 -9.99 2.09
C ARG A 131 -21.75 -8.62 1.54
N LEU A 132 -20.45 -8.42 1.36
CA LEU A 132 -19.88 -7.20 0.80
C LEU A 132 -19.20 -7.54 -0.52
N GLN A 133 -19.60 -6.89 -1.61
CA GLN A 133 -19.20 -7.27 -2.96
C GLN A 133 -18.69 -6.08 -3.75
N MET A 134 -17.88 -6.34 -4.74
CA MET A 134 -17.51 -5.34 -5.74
C MET A 134 -18.63 -5.15 -6.76
N SER A 135 -19.01 -3.91 -7.01
CA SER A 135 -19.82 -3.58 -8.20
C SER A 135 -19.04 -3.87 -9.49
N ASP A 136 -19.72 -4.05 -10.61
CA ASP A 136 -19.06 -4.25 -11.91
C ASP A 136 -18.21 -3.03 -12.31
N ALA A 137 -18.62 -1.84 -11.90
CA ALA A 137 -17.85 -0.61 -12.08
C ALA A 137 -16.52 -0.68 -11.32
N LEU A 138 -16.54 -1.13 -10.06
CA LEU A 138 -15.31 -1.27 -9.25
C LEU A 138 -14.41 -2.35 -9.82
N LYS A 139 -14.94 -3.53 -10.20
CA LYS A 139 -14.15 -4.59 -10.86
C LYS A 139 -13.39 -4.07 -12.07
N THR A 140 -14.10 -3.35 -12.93
CA THR A 140 -13.49 -2.74 -14.13
C THR A 140 -12.42 -1.70 -13.76
N ALA A 141 -12.69 -0.87 -12.76
CA ALA A 141 -11.74 0.17 -12.32
C ALA A 141 -10.49 -0.43 -11.71
N VAL A 142 -10.61 -1.46 -10.88
CA VAL A 142 -9.48 -2.18 -10.26
C VAL A 142 -8.55 -2.75 -11.33
N VAL A 143 -9.09 -3.44 -12.34
CA VAL A 143 -8.29 -3.96 -13.46
C VAL A 143 -7.51 -2.83 -14.13
N ARG A 144 -8.16 -1.71 -14.45
CA ARG A 144 -7.48 -0.54 -15.07
C ARG A 144 -6.39 0.06 -14.18
N TYR A 145 -6.59 0.06 -12.88
CA TYR A 145 -5.58 0.54 -11.92
C TYR A 145 -4.35 -0.36 -11.92
N TYR A 146 -4.54 -1.69 -11.95
CA TYR A 146 -3.42 -2.63 -12.04
C TYR A 146 -2.74 -2.62 -13.40
N ASP A 147 -3.48 -2.44 -14.48
CA ASP A 147 -2.91 -2.21 -15.83
C ASP A 147 -2.01 -0.96 -15.82
N PHE A 148 -2.51 0.14 -15.24
CA PHE A 148 -1.74 1.38 -15.08
C PHE A 148 -0.50 1.14 -14.22
N MET A 149 -0.65 0.52 -13.06
CA MET A 149 0.45 0.24 -12.15
C MET A 149 1.52 -0.66 -12.83
N THR A 150 1.10 -1.63 -13.61
CA THR A 150 2.00 -2.51 -14.37
C THR A 150 2.71 -1.77 -15.50
N ALA A 151 1.98 -0.97 -16.28
CA ALA A 151 2.54 -0.21 -17.39
C ALA A 151 3.57 0.83 -16.94
N TYR A 152 3.38 1.40 -15.75
CA TYR A 152 4.24 2.46 -15.19
C TYR A 152 5.03 2.01 -13.95
N GLN A 153 5.18 0.72 -13.71
CA GLN A 153 5.87 0.20 -12.53
C GLN A 153 7.26 0.78 -12.31
N ASN A 154 7.99 1.04 -13.39
CA ASN A 154 9.32 1.63 -13.37
C ASN A 154 9.34 3.09 -12.88
N LEU A 155 8.22 3.79 -12.93
CA LEU A 155 8.04 5.15 -12.41
C LEU A 155 7.37 5.18 -11.02
N LEU A 156 6.66 4.11 -10.67
CA LEU A 156 5.90 3.98 -9.44
C LEU A 156 6.67 3.16 -8.41
N ARG A 157 6.73 1.85 -8.62
CA ARG A 157 7.23 0.86 -7.66
C ARG A 157 8.73 0.66 -7.71
N ASP A 158 9.31 0.64 -8.91
CA ASP A 158 10.64 0.08 -9.11
C ASP A 158 11.79 1.06 -8.96
N GLY A 159 11.52 2.28 -8.59
CA GLY A 159 12.62 3.19 -8.42
C GLY A 159 12.30 4.59 -7.95
N GLY A 160 13.37 5.36 -7.85
CA GLY A 160 13.34 6.77 -7.56
C GLY A 160 13.49 7.12 -6.09
N GLU A 161 14.00 8.31 -5.90
CA GLU A 161 14.13 8.95 -4.61
C GLU A 161 13.02 9.96 -4.42
N GLU A 162 12.55 10.09 -3.19
CA GLU A 162 11.55 11.08 -2.84
C GLU A 162 12.11 12.48 -3.04
N GLU A 163 11.33 13.34 -3.69
CA GLU A 163 11.70 14.72 -3.96
C GLU A 163 10.67 15.68 -3.37
N LYS A 164 11.14 16.69 -2.67
CA LYS A 164 10.25 17.75 -2.18
C LYS A 164 9.88 18.69 -3.33
N LEU A 165 8.59 18.81 -3.59
CA LEU A 165 8.05 19.70 -4.60
C LEU A 165 6.88 20.49 -4.01
N THR A 166 6.95 21.81 -4.12
CA THR A 166 5.83 22.68 -3.77
C THR A 166 5.11 23.11 -5.03
N LEU A 167 3.82 22.85 -5.11
CA LEU A 167 2.96 23.28 -6.20
C LEU A 167 2.16 24.52 -5.78
N VAL A 168 1.93 25.39 -6.74
CA VAL A 168 1.07 26.56 -6.58
C VAL A 168 0.02 26.60 -7.69
N CYS A 169 -1.21 26.98 -7.34
CA CYS A 169 -2.22 27.28 -8.34
C CYS A 169 -1.99 28.70 -8.86
N THR A 170 -1.75 28.85 -10.16
CA THR A 170 -1.53 30.16 -10.80
C THR A 170 -2.82 30.86 -11.19
N ASP A 171 -3.95 30.14 -11.21
CA ASP A 171 -5.27 30.72 -11.46
C ASP A 171 -5.90 31.20 -10.16
N ALA A 172 -5.82 32.49 -9.90
CA ALA A 172 -6.37 33.10 -8.69
C ALA A 172 -7.91 32.96 -8.57
N SER A 173 -8.62 32.67 -9.67
CA SER A 173 -10.05 32.39 -9.65
C SER A 173 -10.39 31.02 -9.07
N LYS A 174 -9.40 30.12 -8.97
CA LYS A 174 -9.53 28.76 -8.41
C LYS A 174 -8.96 28.73 -7.01
N ASN A 175 -9.83 28.66 -6.02
CA ASN A 175 -9.42 28.50 -4.64
C ASN A 175 -9.07 27.02 -4.35
N LEU A 176 -7.96 26.54 -4.93
CA LEU A 176 -7.48 25.18 -4.71
C LEU A 176 -6.46 25.17 -3.58
N ASN A 177 -6.77 24.42 -2.55
CA ASN A 177 -5.82 24.12 -1.48
C ASN A 177 -4.85 23.03 -1.96
N LEU A 178 -3.60 23.43 -2.18
CA LEU A 178 -2.51 22.53 -2.57
C LEU A 178 -1.55 22.37 -1.42
N ASN A 179 -1.20 21.12 -1.10
CA ASN A 179 -0.17 20.84 -0.12
C ASN A 179 0.79 19.75 -0.61
N THR A 180 1.96 19.68 0.02
CA THR A 180 2.91 18.59 -0.17
C THR A 180 2.66 17.54 0.90
N TRP A 181 2.95 16.27 0.59
CA TRP A 181 2.83 15.17 1.55
C TRP A 181 3.36 15.55 2.94
N PRO A 182 2.72 15.26 4.06
CA PRO A 182 1.59 14.33 4.24
C PRO A 182 0.24 14.91 3.78
N PRO A 183 -0.77 14.03 3.54
CA PRO A 183 -2.06 14.46 3.01
C PRO A 183 -2.84 15.32 4.01
N GLN A 184 -3.69 16.20 3.48
CA GLN A 184 -4.60 17.02 4.26
C GLN A 184 -6.01 16.91 3.69
N LYS A 185 -7.01 16.95 4.59
CA LYS A 185 -8.40 17.05 4.15
C LYS A 185 -8.65 18.36 3.39
N SER A 186 -9.57 18.33 2.46
CA SER A 186 -9.93 19.48 1.63
C SER A 186 -8.75 20.07 0.84
N ALA A 187 -7.81 19.22 0.44
CA ALA A 187 -6.64 19.61 -0.34
C ALA A 187 -6.36 18.63 -1.49
N ILE A 188 -5.58 19.09 -2.45
CA ILE A 188 -4.88 18.22 -3.40
C ILE A 188 -3.45 18.11 -2.90
N THR A 189 -3.06 16.90 -2.53
CA THR A 189 -1.73 16.61 -1.99
C THR A 189 -0.78 16.20 -3.12
N SER A 190 0.37 16.84 -3.22
CA SER A 190 1.44 16.42 -4.12
C SER A 190 2.40 15.47 -3.42
N PHE A 191 2.82 14.44 -4.15
CA PHE A 191 3.93 13.57 -3.81
C PHE A 191 4.84 13.44 -5.02
N ALA A 192 6.13 13.70 -4.88
CA ALA A 192 7.05 13.68 -5.99
C ALA A 192 8.23 12.75 -5.77
N ARG A 193 8.71 12.18 -6.86
CA ARG A 193 9.91 11.32 -6.91
C ARG A 193 10.76 11.67 -8.11
N ARG A 194 12.06 11.45 -8.00
CA ARG A 194 12.99 11.52 -9.11
C ARG A 194 13.37 10.11 -9.54
N VAL A 195 13.05 9.76 -10.77
CA VAL A 195 13.27 8.42 -11.32
C VAL A 195 14.06 8.54 -12.61
N ASN A 196 15.29 8.03 -12.66
CA ASN A 196 16.15 8.06 -13.85
C ASN A 196 16.26 9.47 -14.46
N GLY A 197 16.46 10.49 -13.62
CA GLY A 197 16.57 11.88 -14.04
C GLY A 197 15.23 12.56 -14.38
N LYS A 198 14.12 11.84 -14.36
CA LYS A 198 12.78 12.39 -14.58
C LYS A 198 12.11 12.68 -13.25
N GLN A 199 11.36 13.78 -13.22
CA GLN A 199 10.48 14.10 -12.10
C GLN A 199 9.11 13.45 -12.33
N VAL A 200 8.65 12.66 -11.37
CA VAL A 200 7.31 12.05 -11.36
C VAL A 200 6.53 12.71 -10.24
N VAL A 201 5.43 13.34 -10.59
CA VAL A 201 4.57 14.07 -9.64
C VAL A 201 3.20 13.41 -9.59
N HIS A 202 2.79 13.02 -8.41
CA HIS A 202 1.46 12.51 -8.12
C HIS A 202 0.61 13.61 -7.51
N LEU A 203 -0.60 13.77 -8.01
CA LEU A 203 -1.61 14.65 -7.45
C LEU A 203 -2.72 13.78 -6.86
N LEU A 204 -2.81 13.77 -5.56
CA LEU A 204 -3.76 12.96 -4.80
C LEU A 204 -4.89 13.86 -4.31
N ASN A 205 -6.10 13.59 -4.79
CA ASN A 205 -7.25 14.45 -4.56
C ASN A 205 -7.98 14.09 -3.25
N PHE A 206 -7.76 14.87 -2.21
CA PHE A 206 -8.45 14.77 -0.92
C PHE A 206 -9.48 15.90 -0.70
N LEU A 207 -9.91 16.60 -1.75
CA LEU A 207 -10.83 17.75 -1.63
C LEU A 207 -12.14 17.38 -0.93
N SER A 208 -12.66 16.19 -1.20
CA SER A 208 -13.91 15.71 -0.61
C SER A 208 -13.70 14.61 0.43
N ALA A 209 -12.46 14.40 0.90
CA ALA A 209 -12.18 13.37 1.88
C ALA A 209 -12.74 13.73 3.26
N ASN A 210 -13.55 12.85 3.81
CA ASN A 210 -14.11 12.99 5.16
C ASN A 210 -13.07 12.73 6.25
N SER A 211 -12.14 11.84 5.97
CA SER A 211 -11.04 11.44 6.85
C SER A 211 -9.76 11.23 6.07
N LEU A 212 -8.65 11.01 6.76
CA LEU A 212 -7.39 10.56 6.17
C LEU A 212 -7.11 9.09 6.47
N SER A 213 -8.13 8.36 6.93
CA SER A 213 -8.06 6.92 7.12
C SER A 213 -8.14 6.22 5.77
N TRP A 214 -7.12 5.41 5.47
CA TRP A 214 -7.11 4.57 4.28
C TRP A 214 -8.15 3.45 4.35
N ARG A 215 -8.58 3.07 5.55
CA ARG A 215 -9.47 1.91 5.76
C ARG A 215 -10.89 2.16 5.30
N ASP A 216 -11.34 3.43 5.27
CA ASP A 216 -12.71 3.78 4.87
C ASP A 216 -13.75 2.85 5.52
N LEU A 217 -13.74 2.79 6.86
CA LEU A 217 -14.34 1.72 7.65
C LEU A 217 -15.81 1.43 7.31
N ASN A 218 -16.59 2.47 7.11
CA ASN A 218 -18.04 2.37 6.85
C ASN A 218 -18.42 2.55 5.36
N GLY A 219 -17.48 2.89 4.51
CA GLY A 219 -17.69 3.12 3.08
C GLY A 219 -18.19 4.50 2.72
#